data_a3341815391ab38a576fabb862a6e247
#
_entry.id   a3341815391ab38a576fabb862a6e247
#
_cell.length_a   1.000
_cell.length_b   1.000
_cell.length_c   1.000
_cell.angle_alpha   90.00
_cell.angle_beta   90.00
_cell.angle_gamma   90.00
#
_symmetry.space_group_name_H-M   'P 1'
#
loop_
_entity.id
_entity.type
_entity.pdbx_description
1 polymer ?
#
loop_
_entity_poly.entity_id
_entity_poly.type
_entity_poly.pdbx_seq_one_letter_code
_entity_poly.pdbx_strand_id
1 'polypeptide(L)'
;MSCYLIPIGGTGVRVMKALVNLCMTGCFAGTQFKVMCIDSDDVNGDIKELETLIRNYKNVPSDMFPELKLVKIEGEERCIWSPLSGDKKKDKRSAMKDMIAESQMSKEAKKVLQYLYTKPEREKILEGGFYGHTSIGSYFMAQEVVKDGKYTDVWHDFFDGIKTDDKIFIIGSIFGGTGASGVPTIARLIKD
;
A
#
# COMPACT_ATOMS: atom_id res chain seq x y z
N MET A 1 -17.31 14.26 7.33
CA MET A 1 -16.91 13.57 6.07
C MET A 1 -15.44 13.23 6.19
N SER A 2 -15.12 11.98 6.06
CA SER A 2 -13.72 11.53 6.08
C SER A 2 -13.23 11.24 4.66
N CYS A 3 -11.93 11.44 4.44
CA CYS A 3 -11.28 11.09 3.19
C CYS A 3 -10.24 10.02 3.47
N TYR A 4 -10.40 8.87 2.82
CA TYR A 4 -9.45 7.77 2.87
C TYR A 4 -8.46 7.92 1.72
N LEU A 5 -7.20 8.06 2.03
CA LEU A 5 -6.14 8.30 1.05
C LEU A 5 -5.25 7.06 0.96
N ILE A 6 -5.10 6.54 -0.24
CA ILE A 6 -4.25 5.40 -0.55
C ILE A 6 -3.21 5.82 -1.59
N PRO A 7 -2.16 6.55 -1.18
CA PRO A 7 -1.04 6.89 -2.04
C PRO A 7 -0.19 5.65 -2.34
N ILE A 8 0.10 5.38 -3.62
CA ILE A 8 0.79 4.18 -4.08
C ILE A 8 2.07 4.54 -4.83
N GLY A 9 3.20 3.99 -4.34
CA GLY A 9 4.52 4.18 -4.91
C GLY A 9 5.07 5.60 -4.70
N GLY A 10 6.27 5.86 -5.17
CA GLY A 10 6.95 7.14 -4.97
C GLY A 10 6.15 8.36 -5.46
N THR A 11 5.37 8.24 -6.54
CA THR A 11 4.48 9.33 -6.99
C THR A 11 3.37 9.61 -5.97
N GLY A 12 2.73 8.57 -5.43
CA GLY A 12 1.73 8.70 -4.37
C GLY A 12 2.30 9.38 -3.13
N VAL A 13 3.50 8.98 -2.71
CA VAL A 13 4.22 9.58 -1.58
C VAL A 13 4.49 11.08 -1.80
N ARG A 14 4.90 11.49 -3.00
CA ARG A 14 5.12 12.90 -3.34
C ARG A 14 3.83 13.71 -3.31
N VAL A 15 2.73 13.17 -3.82
CA VAL A 15 1.42 13.83 -3.73
C VAL A 15 0.99 13.96 -2.28
N MET A 16 1.26 12.95 -1.44
CA MET A 16 0.95 13.02 -0.02
C MET A 16 1.79 14.10 0.70
N LYS A 17 3.08 14.25 0.37
CA LYS A 17 3.90 15.37 0.89
C LYS A 17 3.30 16.73 0.54
N ALA A 18 2.85 16.91 -0.70
CA ALA A 18 2.19 18.14 -1.14
C ALA A 18 0.89 18.41 -0.37
N LEU A 19 0.07 17.37 -0.16
CA LEU A 19 -1.17 17.49 0.62
C LEU A 19 -0.91 17.91 2.07
N VAL A 20 0.07 17.30 2.75
CA VAL A 20 0.42 17.69 4.14
C VAL A 20 0.84 19.14 4.21
N ASN A 21 1.65 19.62 3.24
CA ASN A 21 2.02 21.02 3.16
C ASN A 21 0.81 21.95 2.95
N LEU A 22 -0.15 21.56 2.11
CA LEU A 22 -1.40 22.32 1.93
C LEU A 22 -2.24 22.34 3.22
N CYS A 23 -2.31 21.23 3.94
CA CYS A 23 -2.97 21.19 5.24
C CYS A 23 -2.35 22.18 6.24
N MET A 24 -1.02 22.33 6.23
CA MET A 24 -0.30 23.31 7.07
C MET A 24 -0.64 24.76 6.73
N THR A 25 -1.19 25.04 5.57
CA THR A 25 -1.68 26.40 5.22
C THR A 25 -3.13 26.64 5.67
N GLY A 26 -3.74 25.72 6.38
CA GLY A 26 -5.15 25.80 6.80
C GLY A 26 -6.15 25.33 5.74
N CYS A 27 -5.66 24.81 4.59
CA CYS A 27 -6.56 24.15 3.64
C CYS A 27 -7.20 22.91 4.27
N PHE A 28 -8.46 22.63 3.84
CA PHE A 28 -9.22 21.46 4.29
C PHE A 28 -9.58 21.43 5.78
N ALA A 29 -9.63 22.59 6.46
CA ALA A 29 -10.09 22.67 7.85
C ALA A 29 -11.43 21.91 8.03
N GLY A 30 -11.55 21.17 9.13
CA GLY A 30 -12.72 20.34 9.42
C GLY A 30 -12.82 19.01 8.63
N THR A 31 -11.85 18.70 7.75
CA THR A 31 -11.74 17.42 7.09
C THR A 31 -10.90 16.45 7.94
N GLN A 32 -11.28 15.18 7.95
CA GLN A 32 -10.48 14.10 8.53
C GLN A 32 -9.88 13.27 7.41
N PHE A 33 -8.57 13.10 7.42
CA PHE A 33 -7.86 12.22 6.49
C PHE A 33 -7.43 10.94 7.21
N LYS A 34 -7.81 9.77 6.68
CA LYS A 34 -7.20 8.47 7.01
C LYS A 34 -6.22 8.11 5.89
N VAL A 35 -4.98 7.82 6.23
CA VAL A 35 -3.90 7.66 5.24
C VAL A 35 -3.20 6.33 5.41
N MET A 36 -3.05 5.59 4.31
CA MET A 36 -2.23 4.41 4.20
C MET A 36 -1.44 4.47 2.89
N CYS A 37 -0.19 4.92 2.95
CA CYS A 37 0.69 4.88 1.79
C CYS A 37 1.12 3.45 1.52
N ILE A 38 1.20 3.06 0.25
CA ILE A 38 1.65 1.74 -0.19
C ILE A 38 2.95 1.91 -0.96
N ASP A 39 4.03 1.31 -0.49
CA ASP A 39 5.24 1.17 -1.28
C ASP A 39 5.90 -0.18 -1.01
N SER A 40 6.49 -0.75 -2.05
CA SER A 40 7.29 -1.97 -1.96
C SER A 40 8.70 -1.70 -1.40
N ASP A 41 9.17 -0.45 -1.48
CA ASP A 41 10.43 0.02 -0.90
C ASP A 41 10.13 0.92 0.30
N ASP A 42 10.20 0.35 1.51
CA ASP A 42 9.89 1.04 2.77
C ASP A 42 11.07 1.87 3.33
N VAL A 43 12.19 1.93 2.63
CA VAL A 43 13.41 2.62 3.11
C VAL A 43 13.88 3.77 2.24
N ASN A 44 13.18 4.10 1.16
CA ASN A 44 13.60 5.16 0.26
C ASN A 44 13.50 6.56 0.90
N GLY A 45 14.26 7.53 0.33
CA GLY A 45 14.37 8.88 0.90
C GLY A 45 13.06 9.64 0.94
N ASP A 46 12.20 9.50 -0.07
CA ASP A 46 10.89 10.17 -0.15
C ASP A 46 9.97 9.76 1.01
N ILE A 47 10.04 8.49 1.44
CA ILE A 47 9.28 7.97 2.58
C ILE A 47 9.74 8.59 3.89
N LYS A 48 11.06 8.63 4.12
CA LYS A 48 11.64 9.24 5.34
C LYS A 48 11.30 10.73 5.46
N GLU A 49 11.29 11.42 4.32
CA GLU A 49 10.86 12.83 4.28
C GLU A 49 9.38 12.97 4.63
N LEU A 50 8.51 12.11 4.08
CA LEU A 50 7.09 12.11 4.40
C LEU A 50 6.85 11.82 5.89
N GLU A 51 7.52 10.83 6.46
CA GLU A 51 7.41 10.50 7.89
C GLU A 51 7.82 11.68 8.78
N THR A 52 8.90 12.35 8.42
CA THR A 52 9.37 13.55 9.13
C THR A 52 8.36 14.68 9.03
N LEU A 53 7.81 14.92 7.83
CA LEU A 53 6.80 15.94 7.59
C LEU A 53 5.52 15.67 8.40
N ILE A 54 5.03 14.43 8.42
CA ILE A 54 3.85 14.03 9.20
C ILE A 54 4.12 14.18 10.70
N ARG A 55 5.30 13.83 11.18
CA ARG A 55 5.68 14.03 12.58
C ARG A 55 5.65 15.51 12.95
N ASN A 56 6.22 16.36 12.12
CA ASN A 56 6.19 17.80 12.35
C ASN A 56 4.75 18.34 12.33
N TYR A 57 3.94 17.88 11.39
CA TYR A 57 2.52 18.22 11.30
C TYR A 57 1.75 17.88 12.61
N LYS A 58 1.97 16.69 13.15
CA LYS A 58 1.31 16.23 14.39
C LYS A 58 1.75 17.00 15.64
N ASN A 59 2.89 17.68 15.61
CA ASN A 59 3.38 18.52 16.70
C ASN A 59 2.73 19.91 16.74
N VAL A 60 1.94 20.27 15.73
CA VAL A 60 1.23 21.55 15.68
C VAL A 60 -0.17 21.36 16.32
N PRO A 61 -0.69 22.34 17.07
CA PRO A 61 -2.02 22.25 17.68
C PRO A 61 -3.11 21.90 16.67
N SER A 62 -3.93 20.90 16.99
CA SER A 62 -4.86 20.25 16.07
C SER A 62 -6.09 21.06 15.67
N ASP A 63 -6.42 22.11 16.43
CA ASP A 63 -7.56 23.00 16.16
C ASP A 63 -7.40 23.88 14.92
N MET A 64 -6.16 24.04 14.45
CA MET A 64 -5.85 24.85 13.26
C MET A 64 -5.81 24.06 11.96
N PHE A 65 -5.65 22.73 12.02
CA PHE A 65 -5.39 21.90 10.83
C PHE A 65 -6.32 20.69 10.75
N PRO A 66 -6.51 20.11 9.55
CA PRO A 66 -7.21 18.84 9.38
C PRO A 66 -6.63 17.72 10.22
N GLU A 67 -7.47 16.84 10.75
CA GLU A 67 -6.99 15.64 11.43
C GLU A 67 -6.38 14.66 10.43
N LEU A 68 -5.15 14.19 10.71
CA LEU A 68 -4.44 13.20 9.90
C LEU A 68 -4.22 11.93 10.72
N LYS A 69 -4.99 10.89 10.40
CA LYS A 69 -4.88 9.55 11.00
C LYS A 69 -4.07 8.63 10.10
N LEU A 70 -3.07 8.00 10.67
CA LEU A 70 -2.29 6.95 10.00
C LEU A 70 -2.84 5.57 10.33
N VAL A 71 -2.56 4.61 9.47
CA VAL A 71 -2.85 3.20 9.72
C VAL A 71 -1.98 2.68 10.88
N LYS A 72 -2.54 1.75 11.65
CA LYS A 72 -1.78 1.02 12.67
C LYS A 72 -1.27 -0.29 12.11
N ILE A 73 0.02 -0.52 12.22
CA ILE A 73 0.68 -1.76 11.83
C ILE A 73 1.42 -2.28 13.06
N GLU A 74 1.07 -3.48 13.52
CA GLU A 74 1.63 -4.07 14.74
C GLU A 74 1.49 -3.16 15.99
N GLY A 75 0.37 -2.41 16.07
CA GLY A 75 0.08 -1.49 17.18
C GLY A 75 0.75 -0.12 17.09
N GLU A 76 1.64 0.11 16.15
CA GLU A 76 2.29 1.39 15.91
C GLU A 76 1.66 2.13 14.73
N GLU A 77 1.50 3.45 14.88
CA GLU A 77 1.12 4.29 13.75
C GLU A 77 2.25 4.35 12.73
N ARG A 78 1.96 3.91 11.51
CA ARG A 78 2.87 3.98 10.37
C ARG A 78 2.20 4.64 9.20
N CYS A 79 2.95 5.42 8.44
CA CYS A 79 2.41 6.00 7.21
C CYS A 79 2.51 5.05 6.02
N ILE A 80 3.39 4.05 6.06
CA ILE A 80 3.69 3.15 4.95
C ILE A 80 3.32 1.70 5.31
N TRP A 81 2.56 1.09 4.41
CA TRP A 81 2.35 -0.34 4.35
C TRP A 81 3.08 -0.91 3.13
N SER A 82 3.83 -1.99 3.30
CA SER A 82 4.52 -2.65 2.20
C SER A 82 3.97 -4.06 1.97
N PRO A 83 3.60 -4.41 0.74
CA PRO A 83 3.18 -5.77 0.40
C PRO A 83 4.33 -6.78 0.46
N LEU A 84 5.57 -6.32 0.64
CA LEU A 84 6.77 -7.17 0.75
C LEU A 84 7.25 -7.33 2.20
N SER A 85 6.64 -6.66 3.17
CA SER A 85 7.03 -6.69 4.58
C SER A 85 6.41 -7.84 5.39
N GLY A 86 5.94 -8.89 4.74
CA GLY A 86 5.43 -10.09 5.40
C GLY A 86 6.40 -10.60 6.48
N ASP A 87 5.86 -11.15 7.54
CA ASP A 87 6.45 -11.68 8.79
C ASP A 87 7.97 -11.43 8.97
N LYS A 88 8.34 -10.38 9.69
CA LYS A 88 9.74 -9.94 9.96
C LYS A 88 10.63 -11.00 10.58
N LYS A 89 10.10 -12.20 10.85
CA LYS A 89 10.85 -13.34 11.43
C LYS A 89 11.41 -14.29 10.38
N LYS A 90 11.05 -14.15 9.11
CA LYS A 90 11.61 -14.96 8.03
C LYS A 90 12.41 -14.07 7.10
N ASP A 91 13.63 -14.50 6.79
CA ASP A 91 14.59 -13.89 5.87
C ASP A 91 13.90 -13.08 4.75
N LYS A 92 14.28 -11.84 4.62
CA LYS A 92 13.69 -10.75 3.79
C LYS A 92 13.65 -10.97 2.27
N ARG A 93 13.56 -12.19 1.80
CA ARG A 93 13.62 -12.53 0.39
C ARG A 93 12.27 -13.06 -0.05
N SER A 94 11.44 -12.19 -0.57
CA SER A 94 10.15 -12.58 -1.13
C SER A 94 10.29 -12.81 -2.63
N ALA A 95 10.30 -14.06 -3.04
CA ALA A 95 10.09 -14.42 -4.43
C ALA A 95 8.67 -14.96 -4.60
N MET A 96 8.10 -14.80 -5.80
CA MET A 96 6.76 -15.30 -6.09
C MET A 96 6.63 -16.81 -5.79
N LYS A 97 7.65 -17.60 -6.07
CA LYS A 97 7.69 -19.05 -5.78
C LYS A 97 7.50 -19.38 -4.30
N ASP A 98 7.91 -18.48 -3.40
CA ASP A 98 7.85 -18.71 -1.95
C ASP A 98 6.43 -18.48 -1.39
N MET A 99 5.59 -17.74 -2.13
CA MET A 99 4.20 -17.48 -1.78
C MET A 99 3.23 -18.47 -2.42
N ILE A 100 3.64 -19.12 -3.51
CA ILE A 100 2.80 -20.05 -4.25
C ILE A 100 3.11 -21.48 -3.80
N ALA A 101 2.14 -22.14 -3.18
CA ALA A 101 2.23 -23.57 -2.89
C ALA A 101 2.04 -24.41 -4.17
N GLU A 102 3.01 -24.36 -5.10
CA GLU A 102 2.92 -25.08 -6.40
C GLU A 102 2.63 -26.59 -6.21
N SER A 103 3.08 -27.18 -5.10
CA SER A 103 2.82 -28.59 -4.80
C SER A 103 1.33 -28.92 -4.65
N GLN A 104 0.53 -27.97 -4.22
CA GLN A 104 -0.91 -28.11 -3.98
C GLN A 104 -1.76 -27.73 -5.21
N MET A 105 -1.15 -27.18 -6.25
CA MET A 105 -1.87 -26.77 -7.46
C MET A 105 -2.24 -27.95 -8.36
N SER A 106 -3.39 -27.85 -9.03
CA SER A 106 -3.75 -28.77 -10.11
C SER A 106 -2.75 -28.68 -11.28
N LYS A 107 -2.72 -29.69 -12.14
CA LYS A 107 -1.85 -29.69 -13.33
C LYS A 107 -2.18 -28.52 -14.28
N GLU A 108 -3.45 -28.18 -14.39
CA GLU A 108 -3.94 -27.07 -15.22
C GLU A 108 -3.50 -25.73 -14.65
N ALA A 109 -3.66 -25.52 -13.34
CA ALA A 109 -3.22 -24.30 -12.67
C ALA A 109 -1.69 -24.09 -12.79
N LYS A 110 -0.91 -25.16 -12.67
CA LYS A 110 0.56 -25.10 -12.90
C LYS A 110 0.91 -24.65 -14.33
N LYS A 111 0.19 -25.17 -15.34
CA LYS A 111 0.40 -24.76 -16.74
C LYS A 111 0.08 -23.27 -16.93
N VAL A 112 -1.03 -22.81 -16.37
CA VAL A 112 -1.42 -21.39 -16.44
C VAL A 112 -0.35 -20.52 -15.75
N LEU A 113 0.13 -20.90 -14.57
CA LEU A 113 1.20 -20.19 -13.87
C LEU A 113 2.48 -20.11 -14.71
N GLN A 114 2.89 -21.22 -15.31
CA GLN A 114 4.09 -21.29 -16.17
C GLN A 114 3.95 -20.50 -17.47
N TYR A 115 2.73 -20.36 -17.96
CA TYR A 115 2.43 -19.55 -19.14
C TYR A 115 2.46 -18.05 -18.84
N LEU A 116 1.91 -17.65 -17.67
CA LEU A 116 1.85 -16.25 -17.27
C LEU A 116 3.17 -15.70 -16.74
N TYR A 117 3.97 -16.55 -16.10
CA TYR A 117 5.22 -16.15 -15.41
C TYR A 117 6.37 -17.10 -15.79
N THR A 118 7.41 -16.56 -16.36
CA THR A 118 8.62 -17.33 -16.64
C THR A 118 9.30 -17.79 -15.35
N LYS A 119 10.12 -18.83 -15.43
CA LYS A 119 10.88 -19.33 -14.27
C LYS A 119 11.74 -18.24 -13.63
N PRO A 120 12.51 -17.41 -14.38
CA PRO A 120 13.28 -16.30 -13.81
C PRO A 120 12.41 -15.29 -13.05
N GLU A 121 11.21 -14.96 -13.56
CA GLU A 121 10.29 -14.03 -12.89
C GLU A 121 9.78 -14.59 -11.57
N ARG A 122 9.43 -15.87 -11.52
CA ARG A 122 8.95 -16.52 -10.29
C ARG A 122 10.03 -16.68 -9.23
N GLU A 123 11.29 -16.81 -9.64
CA GLU A 123 12.45 -16.98 -8.76
C GLU A 123 13.12 -15.65 -8.39
N LYS A 124 12.72 -14.54 -9.02
CA LYS A 124 13.31 -13.23 -8.77
C LYS A 124 13.02 -12.79 -7.34
N ILE A 125 14.06 -12.46 -6.62
CA ILE A 125 13.97 -11.88 -5.27
C ILE A 125 13.58 -10.41 -5.41
N LEU A 126 12.51 -10.01 -4.72
CA LEU A 126 11.97 -8.67 -4.74
C LEU A 126 12.51 -7.90 -3.51
N GLU A 127 13.69 -7.33 -3.66
CA GLU A 127 14.29 -6.45 -2.65
C GLU A 127 14.01 -4.99 -3.05
N GLY A 128 13.15 -4.31 -2.28
CA GLY A 128 12.91 -2.87 -2.47
C GLY A 128 12.07 -2.49 -3.69
N GLY A 129 11.34 -3.43 -4.34
CA GLY A 129 10.44 -3.05 -5.41
C GLY A 129 10.07 -4.15 -6.39
N PHE A 130 9.07 -3.88 -7.24
CA PHE A 130 8.62 -4.82 -8.27
C PHE A 130 9.40 -4.70 -9.59
N TYR A 131 10.37 -3.80 -9.68
CA TYR A 131 11.26 -3.61 -10.85
C TYR A 131 10.52 -3.55 -12.20
N GLY A 132 9.37 -2.91 -12.25
CA GLY A 132 8.53 -2.81 -13.44
C GLY A 132 7.67 -4.05 -13.76
N HIS A 133 7.78 -5.14 -12.99
CA HIS A 133 6.94 -6.33 -13.17
C HIS A 133 5.56 -6.13 -12.52
N THR A 134 4.67 -5.47 -13.24
CA THR A 134 3.33 -5.10 -12.72
C THR A 134 2.46 -6.30 -12.36
N SER A 135 2.56 -7.39 -13.12
CA SER A 135 1.83 -8.63 -12.85
C SER A 135 2.24 -9.27 -11.51
N ILE A 136 3.53 -9.28 -11.21
CA ILE A 136 4.06 -9.78 -9.94
C ILE A 136 3.59 -8.87 -8.79
N GLY A 137 3.71 -7.54 -8.97
CA GLY A 137 3.23 -6.57 -7.98
C GLY A 137 1.74 -6.71 -7.68
N SER A 138 0.90 -6.90 -8.71
CA SER A 138 -0.54 -7.15 -8.54
C SER A 138 -0.83 -8.42 -7.75
N TYR A 139 -0.08 -9.49 -8.02
CA TYR A 139 -0.20 -10.74 -7.30
C TYR A 139 0.10 -10.57 -5.79
N PHE A 140 1.24 -9.96 -5.46
CA PHE A 140 1.62 -9.71 -4.07
C PHE A 140 0.61 -8.82 -3.35
N MET A 141 0.20 -7.72 -3.98
CA MET A 141 -0.79 -6.83 -3.36
C MET A 141 -2.13 -7.53 -3.12
N ALA A 142 -2.61 -8.32 -4.07
CA ALA A 142 -3.85 -9.04 -3.88
C ALA A 142 -3.80 -10.04 -2.73
N GLN A 143 -2.69 -10.77 -2.56
CA GLN A 143 -2.52 -11.74 -1.48
C GLN A 143 -2.40 -11.09 -0.09
N GLU A 144 -1.77 -9.92 -0.01
CA GLU A 144 -1.55 -9.22 1.26
C GLU A 144 -2.73 -8.34 1.68
N VAL A 145 -3.61 -7.95 0.75
CA VAL A 145 -4.81 -7.17 1.05
C VAL A 145 -5.98 -8.06 1.46
N VAL A 146 -6.18 -9.16 0.71
CA VAL A 146 -7.29 -10.10 0.93
C VAL A 146 -6.74 -11.51 1.09
N LYS A 147 -7.04 -12.14 2.22
CA LYS A 147 -6.70 -13.52 2.52
C LYS A 147 -7.96 -14.29 2.86
N ASP A 148 -8.15 -15.45 2.22
CA ASP A 148 -9.33 -16.30 2.41
C ASP A 148 -10.68 -15.55 2.23
N GLY A 149 -10.72 -14.61 1.27
CA GLY A 149 -11.89 -13.81 0.96
C GLY A 149 -12.22 -12.70 1.96
N LYS A 150 -11.31 -12.37 2.88
CA LYS A 150 -11.47 -11.30 3.87
C LYS A 150 -10.28 -10.35 3.82
N TYR A 151 -10.52 -9.08 4.14
CA TYR A 151 -9.43 -8.14 4.36
C TYR A 151 -8.52 -8.60 5.50
N THR A 152 -7.21 -8.47 5.31
CA THR A 152 -6.25 -8.64 6.39
C THR A 152 -6.44 -7.57 7.46
N ASP A 153 -5.97 -7.82 8.69
CA ASP A 153 -6.25 -6.96 9.85
C ASP A 153 -5.94 -5.48 9.60
N VAL A 154 -4.81 -5.19 8.96
CA VAL A 154 -4.40 -3.80 8.62
C VAL A 154 -5.42 -3.12 7.69
N TRP A 155 -5.92 -3.83 6.68
CA TRP A 155 -6.88 -3.30 5.74
C TRP A 155 -8.28 -3.22 6.33
N HIS A 156 -8.65 -4.18 7.16
CA HIS A 156 -9.89 -4.15 7.93
C HIS A 156 -9.91 -2.90 8.83
N ASP A 157 -8.85 -2.67 9.62
CA ASP A 157 -8.75 -1.51 10.50
C ASP A 157 -8.73 -0.18 9.73
N PHE A 158 -8.10 -0.17 8.55
CA PHE A 158 -8.10 1.02 7.69
C PHE A 158 -9.51 1.39 7.23
N PHE A 159 -10.33 0.43 6.86
CA PHE A 159 -11.71 0.66 6.42
C PHE A 159 -12.74 0.65 7.56
N ASP A 160 -12.32 0.34 8.78
CA ASP A 160 -13.23 0.37 9.91
C ASP A 160 -13.86 1.76 10.10
N GLY A 161 -15.20 1.76 10.24
CA GLY A 161 -15.99 2.98 10.40
C GLY A 161 -16.19 3.82 9.14
N ILE A 162 -15.90 3.30 7.94
CA ILE A 162 -16.23 3.96 6.67
C ILE A 162 -17.75 4.15 6.53
N LYS A 163 -18.15 5.33 6.06
CA LYS A 163 -19.56 5.71 5.88
C LYS A 163 -19.84 5.97 4.41
N THR A 164 -21.12 5.92 4.04
CA THR A 164 -21.58 6.14 2.66
C THR A 164 -21.13 7.47 2.05
N ASP A 165 -20.98 8.53 2.87
CA ASP A 165 -20.58 9.87 2.42
C ASP A 165 -19.04 10.06 2.41
N ASP A 166 -18.28 9.09 2.91
CA ASP A 166 -16.83 9.17 2.90
C ASP A 166 -16.28 8.89 1.50
N LYS A 167 -15.10 9.41 1.23
CA LYS A 167 -14.46 9.30 -0.10
C LYS A 167 -13.14 8.57 0.01
N ILE A 168 -12.90 7.66 -0.95
CA ILE A 168 -11.64 6.95 -1.10
C ILE A 168 -10.92 7.50 -2.32
N PHE A 169 -9.66 7.90 -2.13
CA PHE A 169 -8.76 8.36 -3.18
C PHE A 169 -7.57 7.41 -3.30
N ILE A 170 -7.45 6.76 -4.44
CA ILE A 170 -6.28 5.96 -4.80
C ILE A 170 -5.39 6.82 -5.69
N ILE A 171 -4.14 7.04 -5.27
CA ILE A 171 -3.24 8.01 -5.90
C ILE A 171 -1.94 7.30 -6.27
N GLY A 172 -1.62 7.24 -7.54
CA GLY A 172 -0.39 6.57 -8.01
C GLY A 172 -0.07 6.90 -9.45
N SER A 173 1.07 6.39 -9.93
CA SER A 173 1.49 6.50 -11.32
C SER A 173 1.44 5.15 -12.01
N ILE A 174 1.00 5.14 -13.26
CA ILE A 174 1.02 3.93 -14.11
C ILE A 174 2.40 3.64 -14.71
N PHE A 175 3.38 4.51 -14.52
CA PHE A 175 4.72 4.38 -15.10
C PHE A 175 5.72 3.64 -14.21
N GLY A 176 5.36 3.31 -12.97
CA GLY A 176 6.22 2.58 -12.03
C GLY A 176 5.68 1.18 -11.71
N GLY A 177 6.53 0.28 -11.25
CA GLY A 177 6.11 -1.08 -10.87
C GLY A 177 5.04 -1.10 -9.78
N THR A 178 5.27 -0.37 -8.68
CA THR A 178 4.36 -0.35 -7.53
C THR A 178 3.03 0.36 -7.85
N GLY A 179 3.08 1.53 -8.50
CA GLY A 179 1.87 2.27 -8.84
C GLY A 179 1.04 1.58 -9.92
N ALA A 180 1.69 1.10 -10.99
CA ALA A 180 1.00 0.43 -12.10
C ALA A 180 0.35 -0.90 -11.69
N SER A 181 0.91 -1.61 -10.72
CA SER A 181 0.30 -2.81 -10.15
C SER A 181 -0.76 -2.48 -9.10
N GLY A 182 -0.48 -1.52 -8.22
CA GLY A 182 -1.31 -1.22 -7.05
C GLY A 182 -2.60 -0.51 -7.40
N VAL A 183 -2.56 0.54 -8.22
CA VAL A 183 -3.76 1.34 -8.52
C VAL A 183 -4.93 0.47 -9.03
N PRO A 184 -4.78 -0.35 -10.08
CA PRO A 184 -5.88 -1.18 -10.56
C PRO A 184 -6.24 -2.32 -9.58
N THR A 185 -5.25 -2.92 -8.91
CA THR A 185 -5.49 -4.03 -7.99
C THR A 185 -6.27 -3.57 -6.76
N ILE A 186 -5.83 -2.49 -6.11
CA ILE A 186 -6.51 -1.95 -4.93
C ILE A 186 -7.90 -1.43 -5.30
N ALA A 187 -8.05 -0.72 -6.42
CA ALA A 187 -9.36 -0.24 -6.88
C ALA A 187 -10.36 -1.38 -7.09
N ARG A 188 -9.90 -2.52 -7.61
CA ARG A 188 -10.74 -3.71 -7.77
C ARG A 188 -11.12 -4.33 -6.43
N LEU A 189 -10.16 -4.52 -5.54
CA LEU A 189 -10.38 -5.17 -4.24
C LEU A 189 -11.29 -4.35 -3.30
N ILE A 190 -11.32 -3.02 -3.45
CA ILE A 190 -12.21 -2.16 -2.67
C ILE A 190 -13.64 -2.16 -3.23
N LYS A 191 -13.80 -2.38 -4.53
CA LYS A 191 -15.12 -2.38 -5.18
C LYS A 191 -15.93 -3.65 -4.88
N ASP A 192 -15.27 -4.79 -4.76
CA ASP A 192 -15.87 -6.10 -4.49
C ASP A 192 -16.18 -6.25 -2.99
#